data_e2ac6766f39f54b949beb7e235e06ec3
#
_entry.id   e2ac6766f39f54b949beb7e235e06ec3
#
_cell.length_a   1.000
_cell.length_b   1.000
_cell.length_c   1.000
_cell.angle_alpha   90.00
_cell.angle_beta   90.00
_cell.angle_gamma   90.00
#
_symmetry.space_group_name_H-M   'P 1'
#
loop_
_entity.id
_entity.type
_entity.pdbx_description
1 polymer ?
#
loop_
_entity_poly.entity_id
_entity_poly.type
_entity_poly.pdbx_seq_one_letter_code
_entity_poly.pdbx_strand_id
1 'polypeptide(L)'
;MFTPTIYFPEIDSKTQTMPLEDSKLHHLRKVLRMKDFDNVNISNGQGQLFIGKFVNDSVQINTQKNFQRKNKICIFIPYLREKNRFRFMIEKLTELNVNRIFIGKTENTQNTKVDTLKIHNWALSALEQSGTPFFPKIEIVETIDYTIFDTCFDITGRVLKNDSPKVNTFAIGPEGGWTPEELSNFKFKYKLSDFSLRTDTAAISAVSLMM
;
A
#
# COMPACT_ATOMS: atom_id res chain seq x y z
N MET A 1 -12.38 20.39 5.29
CA MET A 1 -12.87 20.12 3.92
C MET A 1 -11.91 19.15 3.28
N PHE A 2 -12.38 18.09 2.64
CA PHE A 2 -11.53 17.12 1.94
C PHE A 2 -10.92 17.80 0.70
N THR A 3 -9.59 17.72 0.55
CA THR A 3 -8.88 18.21 -0.63
C THR A 3 -8.48 16.99 -1.46
N PRO A 4 -8.98 16.85 -2.69
CA PRO A 4 -8.66 15.71 -3.53
C PRO A 4 -7.17 15.69 -3.87
N THR A 5 -6.62 14.49 -3.97
CA THR A 5 -5.24 14.26 -4.37
C THR A 5 -5.20 13.54 -5.70
N ILE A 6 -4.34 13.98 -6.61
CA ILE A 6 -4.06 13.35 -7.90
C ILE A 6 -2.66 12.77 -7.85
N TYR A 7 -2.48 11.57 -8.36
CA TYR A 7 -1.15 10.99 -8.56
C TYR A 7 -0.59 11.38 -9.92
N PHE A 8 0.62 11.98 -9.90
CA PHE A 8 1.38 12.32 -11.10
C PHE A 8 2.88 12.16 -10.82
N PRO A 9 3.47 11.01 -11.19
CA PRO A 9 4.84 10.67 -10.78
C PRO A 9 5.93 11.57 -11.39
N GLU A 10 5.66 12.20 -12.52
CA GLU A 10 6.62 13.05 -13.23
C GLU A 10 6.63 14.51 -12.74
N ILE A 11 5.75 14.89 -11.81
CA ILE A 11 5.74 16.27 -11.29
C ILE A 11 7.02 16.57 -10.51
N ASP A 12 7.58 17.71 -10.74
CA ASP A 12 8.80 18.20 -10.06
C ASP A 12 8.63 19.62 -9.50
N SER A 13 9.65 20.09 -8.79
CA SER A 13 9.65 21.43 -8.14
C SER A 13 9.68 22.60 -9.11
N LYS A 14 9.88 22.38 -10.41
CA LYS A 14 9.87 23.41 -11.45
C LYS A 14 8.50 23.55 -12.10
N THR A 15 7.61 22.60 -11.88
CA THR A 15 6.26 22.59 -12.43
C THR A 15 5.42 23.68 -11.78
N GLN A 16 5.04 24.69 -12.54
CA GLN A 16 4.14 25.76 -12.08
C GLN A 16 2.68 25.49 -12.41
N THR A 17 2.42 24.84 -13.53
CA THR A 17 1.07 24.49 -13.97
C THR A 17 1.10 23.08 -14.55
N MET A 18 0.16 22.26 -14.12
CA MET A 18 0.00 20.90 -14.60
C MET A 18 -1.31 20.78 -15.37
N PRO A 19 -1.28 20.56 -16.69
CA PRO A 19 -2.48 20.23 -17.45
C PRO A 19 -3.02 18.87 -17.03
N LEU A 20 -4.34 18.73 -17.02
CA LEU A 20 -5.01 17.49 -16.65
C LEU A 20 -5.44 16.71 -17.91
N GLU A 21 -5.22 15.40 -17.88
CA GLU A 21 -5.78 14.50 -18.88
C GLU A 21 -7.31 14.42 -18.75
N ASP A 22 -8.00 14.14 -19.84
CA ASP A 22 -9.47 14.08 -19.92
C ASP A 22 -10.09 13.18 -18.83
N SER A 23 -9.48 12.06 -18.50
CA SER A 23 -9.95 11.13 -17.48
C SER A 23 -9.94 11.75 -16.07
N LYS A 24 -8.84 12.44 -15.72
CA LYS A 24 -8.68 13.14 -14.45
C LYS A 24 -9.59 14.38 -14.38
N LEU A 25 -9.67 15.12 -15.47
CA LEU A 25 -10.55 16.27 -15.61
C LEU A 25 -12.02 15.87 -15.40
N HIS A 26 -12.47 14.80 -16.09
CA HIS A 26 -13.81 14.26 -15.91
C HIS A 26 -14.07 13.88 -14.43
N HIS A 27 -13.10 13.21 -13.80
CA HIS A 27 -13.24 12.83 -12.38
C HIS A 27 -13.39 14.07 -11.48
N LEU A 28 -12.53 15.08 -11.62
CA LEU A 28 -12.60 16.28 -10.81
C LEU A 28 -13.89 17.07 -11.03
N ARG A 29 -14.28 17.30 -12.30
CA ARG A 29 -15.45 18.11 -12.62
C ARG A 29 -16.79 17.38 -12.41
N LYS A 30 -16.87 16.10 -12.80
CA LYS A 30 -18.18 15.37 -12.81
C LYS A 30 -18.39 14.55 -11.54
N VAL A 31 -17.35 13.89 -11.03
CA VAL A 31 -17.47 13.04 -9.84
C VAL A 31 -17.30 13.88 -8.57
N LEU A 32 -16.23 14.64 -8.45
CA LEU A 32 -15.93 15.47 -7.29
C LEU A 32 -16.61 16.84 -7.33
N ARG A 33 -17.17 17.24 -8.49
CA ARG A 33 -17.91 18.50 -8.70
C ARG A 33 -17.07 19.73 -8.33
N MET A 34 -15.79 19.68 -8.58
CA MET A 34 -14.89 20.79 -8.31
C MET A 34 -15.15 21.98 -9.21
N LYS A 35 -14.97 23.16 -8.63
CA LYS A 35 -15.07 24.45 -9.30
C LYS A 35 -13.66 25.03 -9.46
N ASP A 36 -13.56 26.03 -10.35
CA ASP A 36 -12.33 26.80 -10.46
C ASP A 36 -11.98 27.45 -9.11
N PHE A 37 -10.69 27.46 -8.79
CA PHE A 37 -10.10 27.92 -7.53
C PHE A 37 -10.26 26.97 -6.33
N ASP A 38 -10.89 25.79 -6.49
CA ASP A 38 -10.84 24.76 -5.47
C ASP A 38 -9.43 24.21 -5.28
N ASN A 39 -9.11 23.81 -4.06
CA ASN A 39 -7.80 23.26 -3.74
C ASN A 39 -7.65 21.83 -4.25
N VAL A 40 -6.49 21.52 -4.83
CA VAL A 40 -6.08 20.20 -5.30
C VAL A 40 -4.67 19.90 -4.81
N ASN A 41 -4.44 18.70 -4.37
CA ASN A 41 -3.11 18.18 -4.09
C ASN A 41 -2.63 17.31 -5.26
N ILE A 42 -1.34 17.32 -5.55
CA ILE A 42 -0.70 16.41 -6.48
C ILE A 42 0.42 15.69 -5.76
N SER A 43 0.38 14.36 -5.76
CA SER A 43 1.42 13.51 -5.18
C SER A 43 2.28 12.91 -6.28
N ASN A 44 3.61 12.97 -6.14
CA ASN A 44 4.50 12.22 -7.01
C ASN A 44 4.73 10.76 -6.54
N GLY A 45 4.15 10.37 -5.41
CA GLY A 45 4.34 9.04 -4.83
C GLY A 45 5.71 8.81 -4.19
N GLN A 46 6.60 9.80 -4.21
CA GLN A 46 7.98 9.70 -3.70
C GLN A 46 8.23 10.60 -2.49
N GLY A 47 7.15 11.10 -1.86
CA GLY A 47 7.23 11.94 -0.66
C GLY A 47 7.04 13.42 -0.93
N GLN A 48 6.73 13.83 -2.14
CA GLN A 48 6.43 15.22 -2.47
C GLN A 48 4.93 15.39 -2.70
N LEU A 49 4.37 16.41 -2.08
CA LEU A 49 3.00 16.83 -2.24
C LEU A 49 2.97 18.29 -2.70
N PHE A 50 2.46 18.51 -3.89
CA PHE A 50 2.27 19.82 -4.47
C PHE A 50 0.84 20.26 -4.21
N ILE A 51 0.68 21.46 -3.71
CA ILE A 51 -0.61 22.05 -3.34
C ILE A 51 -0.90 23.17 -4.33
N GLY A 52 -2.04 23.07 -4.98
CA GLY A 52 -2.42 24.03 -6.01
C GLY A 52 -3.92 24.30 -6.04
N LYS A 53 -4.31 25.04 -7.04
CA LYS A 53 -5.71 25.37 -7.35
C LYS A 53 -6.07 24.85 -8.72
N PHE A 54 -7.28 24.30 -8.82
CA PHE A 54 -7.86 23.90 -10.08
C PHE A 54 -8.32 25.13 -10.85
N VAL A 55 -7.76 25.39 -12.03
CA VAL A 55 -8.06 26.58 -12.86
C VAL A 55 -7.96 26.21 -14.33
N ASN A 56 -9.02 26.48 -15.10
CA ASN A 56 -9.04 26.27 -16.55
C ASN A 56 -8.48 24.89 -16.97
N ASP A 57 -9.04 23.83 -16.40
CA ASP A 57 -8.69 22.42 -16.69
C ASP A 57 -7.22 22.04 -16.40
N SER A 58 -6.56 22.80 -15.56
CA SER A 58 -5.20 22.57 -15.08
C SER A 58 -5.11 22.79 -13.57
N VAL A 59 -3.99 22.40 -12.98
CA VAL A 59 -3.68 22.72 -11.59
C VAL A 59 -2.52 23.71 -11.56
N GLN A 60 -2.77 24.90 -11.04
CA GLN A 60 -1.74 25.90 -10.75
C GLN A 60 -1.12 25.60 -9.39
N ILE A 61 0.18 25.33 -9.38
CA ILE A 61 0.92 24.94 -8.17
C ILE A 61 1.30 26.21 -7.39
N ASN A 62 0.94 26.22 -6.11
CA ASN A 62 1.20 27.36 -5.22
C ASN A 62 2.36 27.07 -4.26
N THR A 63 2.45 25.83 -3.78
CA THR A 63 3.47 25.42 -2.79
C THR A 63 3.73 23.93 -2.86
N GLN A 64 4.85 23.50 -2.26
CA GLN A 64 5.29 22.12 -2.19
C GLN A 64 5.60 21.76 -0.74
N LYS A 65 5.27 20.53 -0.35
CA LYS A 65 5.68 19.92 0.92
C LYS A 65 6.47 18.65 0.64
N ASN A 66 7.56 18.48 1.36
CA ASN A 66 8.40 17.29 1.30
C ASN A 66 8.20 16.46 2.58
N PHE A 67 7.96 15.20 2.41
CA PHE A 67 7.76 14.23 3.50
C PHE A 67 8.88 13.19 3.46
N GLN A 68 9.29 12.73 4.61
CA GLN A 68 10.17 11.58 4.75
C GLN A 68 9.36 10.38 5.21
N ARG A 69 9.56 9.23 4.54
CA ARG A 69 8.94 7.99 4.98
C ARG A 69 9.53 7.56 6.33
N LYS A 70 8.71 7.57 7.35
CA LYS A 70 9.15 7.23 8.72
C LYS A 70 9.36 5.73 8.92
N ASN A 71 8.48 4.91 8.33
CA ASN A 71 8.62 3.46 8.38
C ASN A 71 9.12 2.91 7.03
N LYS A 72 9.84 1.78 7.10
CA LYS A 72 10.38 1.08 5.94
C LYS A 72 9.81 -0.33 5.85
N ILE A 73 8.52 -0.48 6.20
CA ILE A 73 7.88 -1.80 6.23
C ILE A 73 7.91 -2.42 4.84
N CYS A 74 8.47 -3.64 4.78
CA CYS A 74 8.43 -4.54 3.65
C CYS A 74 7.58 -5.75 4.05
N ILE A 75 6.53 -6.04 3.30
CA ILE A 75 5.62 -7.14 3.60
C ILE A 75 5.54 -8.10 2.43
N PHE A 76 5.59 -9.39 2.70
CA PHE A 76 5.15 -10.42 1.77
C PHE A 76 3.71 -10.79 2.10
N ILE A 77 2.86 -10.83 1.07
CA ILE A 77 1.48 -11.29 1.15
C ILE A 77 1.19 -12.31 0.06
N PRO A 78 0.40 -13.35 0.34
CA PRO A 78 -0.05 -14.29 -0.68
C PRO A 78 -1.18 -13.69 -1.52
N TYR A 79 -1.39 -14.27 -2.70
CA TYR A 79 -2.61 -14.00 -3.45
C TYR A 79 -3.83 -14.47 -2.69
N LEU A 80 -4.90 -13.67 -2.72
CA LEU A 80 -6.21 -14.07 -2.24
C LEU A 80 -7.13 -14.38 -3.42
N ARG A 81 -7.89 -15.47 -3.31
CA ARG A 81 -8.88 -15.83 -4.33
C ARG A 81 -10.03 -14.82 -4.37
N GLU A 82 -10.46 -14.35 -3.21
CA GLU A 82 -11.55 -13.37 -3.11
C GLU A 82 -11.01 -11.97 -3.46
N LYS A 83 -11.40 -11.50 -4.65
CA LYS A 83 -10.88 -10.29 -5.27
C LYS A 83 -11.12 -9.03 -4.45
N ASN A 84 -12.30 -8.90 -3.81
CA ASN A 84 -12.61 -7.69 -3.05
C ASN A 84 -11.78 -7.59 -1.77
N ARG A 85 -11.50 -8.73 -1.12
CA ARG A 85 -10.61 -8.78 0.04
C ARG A 85 -9.16 -8.50 -0.35
N PHE A 86 -8.72 -9.03 -1.51
CA PHE A 86 -7.38 -8.76 -2.01
C PHE A 86 -7.20 -7.28 -2.35
N ARG A 87 -8.18 -6.69 -3.04
CA ARG A 87 -8.24 -5.25 -3.29
C ARG A 87 -8.18 -4.46 -2.00
N PHE A 88 -9.05 -4.76 -1.05
CA PHE A 88 -9.10 -4.10 0.26
C PHE A 88 -7.73 -4.15 0.97
N MET A 89 -7.07 -5.31 0.98
CA MET A 89 -5.75 -5.47 1.58
C MET A 89 -4.72 -4.54 0.91
N ILE A 90 -4.65 -4.51 -0.43
CA ILE A 90 -3.73 -3.63 -1.17
C ILE A 90 -4.01 -2.15 -0.86
N GLU A 91 -5.28 -1.75 -0.87
CA GLU A 91 -5.68 -0.38 -0.54
C GLU A 91 -5.23 0.01 0.88
N LYS A 92 -5.50 -0.83 1.88
CA LYS A 92 -5.13 -0.54 3.27
C LYS A 92 -3.62 -0.54 3.52
N LEU A 93 -2.88 -1.44 2.89
CA LEU A 93 -1.41 -1.41 2.96
C LEU A 93 -0.84 -0.12 2.34
N THR A 94 -1.46 0.40 1.29
CA THR A 94 -1.08 1.67 0.68
C THR A 94 -1.40 2.85 1.60
N GLU A 95 -2.60 2.91 2.17
CA GLU A 95 -3.02 3.94 3.14
C GLU A 95 -2.11 3.96 4.38
N LEU A 96 -1.65 2.79 4.85
CA LEU A 96 -0.71 2.64 5.95
C LEU A 96 0.75 2.92 5.55
N ASN A 97 0.99 3.44 4.36
CA ASN A 97 2.32 3.82 3.87
C ASN A 97 3.36 2.69 3.89
N VAL A 98 2.95 1.46 3.63
CA VAL A 98 3.88 0.34 3.44
C VAL A 98 4.86 0.69 2.33
N ASN A 99 6.15 0.43 2.58
CA ASN A 99 7.22 0.79 1.64
C ASN A 99 7.28 -0.15 0.44
N ARG A 100 7.28 -1.47 0.71
CA ARG A 100 7.34 -2.49 -0.33
C ARG A 100 6.35 -3.60 -0.04
N ILE A 101 5.61 -4.01 -1.07
CA ILE A 101 4.64 -5.09 -1.01
C ILE A 101 5.09 -6.16 -2.01
N PHE A 102 5.52 -7.30 -1.49
CA PHE A 102 5.81 -8.49 -2.29
C PHE A 102 4.56 -9.36 -2.33
N ILE A 103 4.16 -9.76 -3.52
CA ILE A 103 2.96 -10.55 -3.73
C ILE A 103 3.37 -11.84 -4.45
N GLY A 104 3.13 -12.97 -3.83
CA GLY A 104 3.57 -14.25 -4.38
C GLY A 104 2.72 -15.43 -3.96
N LYS A 105 3.25 -16.63 -4.21
CA LYS A 105 2.63 -17.89 -3.81
C LYS A 105 3.36 -18.49 -2.62
N THR A 106 2.61 -19.25 -1.86
CA THR A 106 3.06 -20.19 -0.83
C THR A 106 2.42 -21.55 -1.15
N GLU A 107 2.80 -22.59 -0.48
CA GLU A 107 2.27 -23.94 -0.75
C GLU A 107 0.73 -23.99 -0.70
N ASN A 108 0.14 -23.34 0.30
CA ASN A 108 -1.31 -23.30 0.47
C ASN A 108 -2.00 -22.13 -0.24
N THR A 109 -1.29 -21.39 -1.09
CA THR A 109 -1.90 -20.33 -1.90
C THR A 109 -2.70 -20.97 -3.05
N GLN A 110 -3.97 -20.63 -3.14
CA GLN A 110 -4.81 -21.07 -4.25
C GLN A 110 -4.36 -20.47 -5.57
N ASN A 111 -4.39 -21.25 -6.65
CA ASN A 111 -4.05 -20.74 -7.98
C ASN A 111 -4.98 -19.59 -8.39
N THR A 112 -4.40 -18.42 -8.59
CA THR A 112 -5.12 -17.21 -8.95
C THR A 112 -4.38 -16.51 -10.11
N LYS A 113 -5.10 -16.06 -11.08
CA LYS A 113 -4.52 -15.19 -12.14
C LYS A 113 -4.27 -13.81 -11.55
N VAL A 114 -3.04 -13.34 -11.70
CA VAL A 114 -2.62 -12.03 -11.25
C VAL A 114 -2.80 -11.03 -12.36
N ASP A 115 -3.48 -9.95 -12.06
CA ASP A 115 -3.59 -8.79 -12.94
C ASP A 115 -2.83 -7.63 -12.27
N THR A 116 -1.59 -7.47 -12.67
CA THR A 116 -0.67 -6.46 -12.12
C THR A 116 -1.20 -5.04 -12.31
N LEU A 117 -1.85 -4.78 -13.44
CA LEU A 117 -2.45 -3.47 -13.71
C LEU A 117 -3.58 -3.15 -12.73
N LYS A 118 -4.43 -4.14 -12.40
CA LYS A 118 -5.47 -3.94 -11.38
C LYS A 118 -4.89 -3.66 -10.01
N ILE A 119 -3.87 -4.40 -9.60
CA ILE A 119 -3.20 -4.18 -8.31
C ILE A 119 -2.64 -2.76 -8.23
N HIS A 120 -1.94 -2.32 -9.30
CA HIS A 120 -1.43 -0.96 -9.39
C HIS A 120 -2.55 0.09 -9.27
N ASN A 121 -3.65 -0.10 -10.00
CA ASN A 121 -4.78 0.82 -9.97
C ASN A 121 -5.48 0.87 -8.60
N TRP A 122 -5.53 -0.23 -7.85
CA TRP A 122 -6.06 -0.23 -6.48
C TRP A 122 -5.17 0.58 -5.53
N ALA A 123 -3.85 0.38 -5.61
CA ALA A 123 -2.90 1.17 -4.83
C ALA A 123 -2.96 2.66 -5.22
N LEU A 124 -3.10 2.96 -6.52
CA LEU A 124 -3.27 4.33 -7.01
C LEU A 124 -4.53 4.98 -6.42
N SER A 125 -5.66 4.29 -6.49
CA SER A 125 -6.92 4.79 -5.93
C SER A 125 -6.81 5.05 -4.43
N ALA A 126 -6.11 4.18 -3.69
CA ALA A 126 -5.88 4.34 -2.26
C ALA A 126 -4.98 5.52 -1.94
N LEU A 127 -3.92 5.75 -2.74
CA LEU A 127 -3.07 6.93 -2.62
C LEU A 127 -3.90 8.22 -2.82
N GLU A 128 -4.68 8.29 -3.90
CA GLU A 128 -5.49 9.47 -4.22
C GLU A 128 -6.56 9.73 -3.16
N GLN A 129 -7.18 8.68 -2.62
CA GLN A 129 -8.21 8.78 -1.59
C GLN A 129 -7.64 9.18 -0.22
N SER A 130 -6.51 8.61 0.18
CA SER A 130 -5.88 8.90 1.48
C SER A 130 -5.06 10.18 1.47
N GLY A 131 -4.66 10.66 0.29
CA GLY A 131 -3.76 11.81 0.15
C GLY A 131 -2.32 11.53 0.58
N THR A 132 -1.92 10.26 0.68
CA THR A 132 -0.55 9.93 1.04
C THR A 132 0.43 10.38 -0.04
N PRO A 133 1.58 10.97 0.33
CA PRO A 133 2.60 11.34 -0.64
C PRO A 133 3.48 10.17 -1.10
N PHE A 134 3.17 8.94 -0.69
CA PHE A 134 4.00 7.77 -0.96
C PHE A 134 3.23 6.67 -1.69
N PHE A 135 3.77 6.25 -2.82
CA PHE A 135 3.32 5.05 -3.51
C PHE A 135 4.15 3.84 -3.04
N PRO A 136 3.55 2.67 -2.74
CA PRO A 136 4.30 1.49 -2.36
C PRO A 136 5.01 0.90 -3.59
N LYS A 137 6.24 0.37 -3.42
CA LYS A 137 6.84 -0.48 -4.45
C LYS A 137 6.17 -1.86 -4.40
N ILE A 138 5.45 -2.22 -5.46
CA ILE A 138 4.75 -3.51 -5.57
C ILE A 138 5.55 -4.44 -6.47
N GLU A 139 5.90 -5.61 -5.96
CA GLU A 139 6.71 -6.62 -6.64
C GLU A 139 5.96 -7.95 -6.67
N ILE A 140 5.81 -8.49 -7.87
CA ILE A 140 5.22 -9.81 -8.07
C ILE A 140 6.36 -10.82 -8.11
N VAL A 141 6.30 -11.80 -7.22
CA VAL A 141 7.29 -12.86 -7.11
C VAL A 141 6.64 -14.23 -7.27
N GLU A 142 7.40 -15.23 -7.69
CA GLU A 142 6.85 -16.59 -7.81
C GLU A 142 6.58 -17.19 -6.45
N THR A 143 7.57 -17.13 -5.57
CA THR A 143 7.51 -17.66 -4.21
C THR A 143 8.14 -16.67 -3.23
N ILE A 144 7.98 -16.90 -1.94
CA ILE A 144 8.62 -16.13 -0.89
C ILE A 144 10.14 -16.38 -0.88
N ASP A 145 10.91 -15.30 -0.67
CA ASP A 145 12.35 -15.39 -0.42
C ASP A 145 12.61 -15.29 1.10
N TYR A 146 12.92 -16.42 1.71
CA TYR A 146 13.19 -16.53 3.16
C TYR A 146 14.49 -15.84 3.60
N THR A 147 15.37 -15.45 2.67
CA THR A 147 16.56 -14.64 2.99
C THR A 147 16.21 -13.18 3.24
N ILE A 148 15.13 -12.70 2.62
CA ILE A 148 14.57 -11.37 2.83
C ILE A 148 13.55 -11.39 4.00
N PHE A 149 12.68 -12.40 4.03
CA PHE A 149 11.59 -12.53 4.99
C PHE A 149 11.92 -13.62 6.01
N ASP A 150 12.73 -13.30 7.01
CA ASP A 150 13.09 -14.21 8.11
C ASP A 150 12.04 -14.27 9.22
N THR A 151 11.01 -13.43 9.15
CA THR A 151 9.96 -13.27 10.14
C THR A 151 8.58 -13.51 9.51
N CYS A 152 7.73 -14.28 10.18
CA CYS A 152 6.33 -14.40 9.80
C CYS A 152 5.38 -14.20 10.98
N PHE A 153 4.11 -13.95 10.64
CA PHE A 153 3.01 -14.00 11.59
C PHE A 153 2.24 -15.30 11.41
N ASP A 154 2.15 -16.05 12.50
CA ASP A 154 1.44 -17.34 12.58
C ASP A 154 0.88 -17.54 13.98
N ILE A 155 -0.23 -18.29 14.10
CA ILE A 155 -0.90 -18.56 15.39
C ILE A 155 -0.01 -19.33 16.37
N THR A 156 0.93 -20.13 15.88
CA THR A 156 1.89 -20.89 16.68
C THR A 156 3.07 -20.05 17.16
N GLY A 157 3.16 -18.80 16.73
CA GLY A 157 4.23 -17.87 17.06
C GLY A 157 4.18 -17.39 18.52
N ARG A 158 5.24 -16.69 18.92
CA ARG A 158 5.30 -16.02 20.22
C ARG A 158 4.43 -14.76 20.23
N VAL A 159 3.87 -14.42 21.38
CA VAL A 159 3.17 -13.14 21.55
C VAL A 159 4.16 -12.00 21.31
N LEU A 160 3.79 -11.06 20.45
CA LEU A 160 4.54 -9.84 20.27
C LEU A 160 4.40 -8.97 21.52
N LYS A 161 5.52 -8.64 22.17
CA LYS A 161 5.54 -7.78 23.37
C LYS A 161 5.97 -6.38 22.98
N ASN A 162 5.66 -5.40 23.84
CA ASN A 162 6.05 -3.99 23.63
C ASN A 162 7.56 -3.77 23.54
N ASP A 163 8.36 -4.65 24.13
CA ASP A 163 9.82 -4.67 24.11
C ASP A 163 10.41 -5.51 22.97
N SER A 164 9.55 -6.14 22.15
CA SER A 164 10.01 -6.89 20.98
C SER A 164 10.67 -5.94 19.96
N PRO A 165 11.75 -6.40 19.30
CA PRO A 165 12.39 -5.55 18.28
C PRO A 165 11.38 -5.19 17.19
N LYS A 166 11.39 -3.94 16.75
CA LYS A 166 10.57 -3.50 15.61
C LYS A 166 10.99 -4.28 14.36
N VAL A 167 10.05 -5.04 13.84
CA VAL A 167 10.25 -5.85 12.65
C VAL A 167 9.75 -5.05 11.44
N ASN A 168 10.67 -4.67 10.57
CA ASN A 168 10.32 -3.92 9.36
C ASN A 168 10.07 -4.81 8.14
N THR A 169 10.46 -6.08 8.20
CA THR A 169 10.33 -7.03 7.08
C THR A 169 9.73 -8.33 7.58
N PHE A 170 8.56 -8.68 7.08
CA PHE A 170 7.83 -9.86 7.53
C PHE A 170 6.87 -10.41 6.48
N ALA A 171 6.45 -11.64 6.68
CA ALA A 171 5.53 -12.35 5.81
C ALA A 171 4.22 -12.68 6.51
N ILE A 172 3.13 -12.63 5.74
CA ILE A 172 1.80 -13.07 6.14
C ILE A 172 1.43 -14.31 5.35
N GLY A 173 0.89 -15.33 6.05
CA GLY A 173 0.49 -16.58 5.45
C GLY A 173 -0.83 -16.51 4.67
N PRO A 174 -1.07 -17.53 3.82
CA PRO A 174 -2.32 -17.68 3.09
C PRO A 174 -3.47 -18.13 4.02
N GLU A 175 -4.67 -18.18 3.49
CA GLU A 175 -5.86 -18.63 4.25
C GLU A 175 -5.75 -20.09 4.75
N GLY A 176 -5.00 -20.93 4.03
CA GLY A 176 -4.68 -22.29 4.45
C GLY A 176 -3.53 -22.40 5.46
N GLY A 177 -2.95 -21.27 5.88
CA GLY A 177 -1.79 -21.21 6.76
C GLY A 177 -0.48 -21.62 6.08
N TRP A 178 0.61 -21.50 6.82
CA TRP A 178 1.93 -21.99 6.43
C TRP A 178 2.02 -23.50 6.59
N THR A 179 2.76 -24.17 5.73
CA THR A 179 3.12 -25.59 5.99
C THR A 179 4.22 -25.67 7.07
N PRO A 180 4.39 -26.84 7.72
CA PRO A 180 5.50 -27.04 8.66
C PRO A 180 6.88 -26.78 8.04
N GLU A 181 7.05 -27.14 6.76
CA GLU A 181 8.28 -26.91 5.99
C GLU A 181 8.50 -25.41 5.78
N GLU A 182 7.50 -24.67 5.38
CA GLU A 182 7.57 -23.21 5.25
C GLU A 182 7.90 -22.55 6.59
N LEU A 183 7.21 -22.96 7.66
CA LEU A 183 7.46 -22.43 9.00
C LEU A 183 8.90 -22.67 9.48
N SER A 184 9.51 -23.79 9.08
CA SER A 184 10.90 -24.10 9.45
C SER A 184 11.92 -23.11 8.86
N ASN A 185 11.61 -22.46 7.75
CA ASN A 185 12.47 -21.47 7.10
C ASN A 185 12.44 -20.09 7.79
N PHE A 186 11.41 -19.79 8.60
CA PHE A 186 11.34 -18.53 9.32
C PHE A 186 12.13 -18.60 10.64
N LYS A 187 13.01 -17.65 10.83
CA LYS A 187 13.80 -17.51 12.05
C LYS A 187 12.95 -17.04 13.22
N PHE A 188 12.02 -16.13 12.94
CA PHE A 188 11.12 -15.55 13.95
C PHE A 188 9.66 -15.76 13.57
N LYS A 189 8.88 -16.19 14.54
CA LYS A 189 7.43 -16.42 14.39
C LYS A 189 6.71 -15.69 15.51
N TYR A 190 5.80 -14.80 15.13
CA TYR A 190 4.99 -14.02 16.08
C TYR A 190 3.51 -14.27 15.84
N LYS A 191 2.70 -14.16 16.88
CA LYS A 191 1.24 -14.20 16.75
C LYS A 191 0.62 -12.84 17.05
N LEU A 192 -0.42 -12.52 16.30
CA LEU A 192 -1.20 -11.29 16.43
C LEU A 192 -2.41 -11.48 17.35
N SER A 193 -2.88 -12.72 17.49
CA SER A 193 -4.11 -13.11 18.20
C SER A 193 -3.99 -14.55 18.65
N ASP A 194 -4.77 -14.92 19.66
CA ASP A 194 -4.96 -16.32 20.07
C ASP A 194 -5.89 -17.08 19.12
N PHE A 195 -6.55 -16.39 18.21
CA PHE A 195 -7.45 -16.95 17.21
C PHE A 195 -6.90 -16.71 15.80
N SER A 196 -7.28 -17.61 14.87
CA SER A 196 -6.90 -17.48 13.47
C SER A 196 -7.52 -16.21 12.86
N LEU A 197 -6.69 -15.37 12.30
CA LEU A 197 -7.10 -14.18 11.54
C LEU A 197 -7.13 -14.50 10.04
N ARG A 198 -8.02 -13.83 9.32
CA ARG A 198 -7.95 -13.84 7.87
C ARG A 198 -6.70 -13.12 7.39
N THR A 199 -6.16 -13.51 6.25
CA THR A 199 -4.90 -12.97 5.70
C THR A 199 -4.90 -11.44 5.59
N ASP A 200 -5.98 -10.84 5.08
CA ASP A 200 -6.13 -9.38 4.98
C ASP A 200 -6.14 -8.71 6.37
N THR A 201 -6.86 -9.28 7.33
CA THR A 201 -6.88 -8.80 8.72
C THR A 201 -5.49 -8.90 9.34
N ALA A 202 -4.80 -10.04 9.17
CA ALA A 202 -3.46 -10.25 9.70
C ALA A 202 -2.45 -9.24 9.10
N ALA A 203 -2.51 -9.02 7.77
CA ALA A 203 -1.62 -8.08 7.09
C ALA A 203 -1.78 -6.65 7.63
N ILE A 204 -3.02 -6.17 7.73
CA ILE A 204 -3.32 -4.82 8.21
C ILE A 204 -2.93 -4.67 9.68
N SER A 205 -3.27 -5.67 10.53
CA SER A 205 -2.94 -5.65 11.96
C SER A 205 -1.43 -5.67 12.19
N ALA A 206 -0.69 -6.53 11.48
CA ALA A 206 0.76 -6.60 11.58
C ALA A 206 1.41 -5.27 11.22
N VAL A 207 1.02 -4.67 10.10
CA VAL A 207 1.55 -3.36 9.69
C VAL A 207 1.24 -2.29 10.73
N SER A 208 0.00 -2.23 11.23
CA SER A 208 -0.40 -1.23 12.24
C SER A 208 0.37 -1.35 13.55
N LEU A 209 0.74 -2.57 13.96
CA LEU A 209 1.55 -2.82 15.16
C LEU A 209 3.03 -2.47 14.97
N MET A 210 3.54 -2.52 13.73
CA MET A 210 4.95 -2.25 13.42
C MET A 210 5.21 -0.76 13.09
N MET A 211 4.19 0.05 12.89
CA MET A 211 4.30 1.50 12.67
C MET A 211 4.69 2.25 13.95
#